data_ddf4bd7999d8d4ef8b531335338254da
#
_entry.id   ddf4bd7999d8d4ef8b531335338254da
#
_cell.length_a   1.000
_cell.length_b   1.000
_cell.length_c   1.000
_cell.angle_alpha   90.00
_cell.angle_beta   90.00
_cell.angle_gamma   90.00
#
_symmetry.space_group_name_H-M   'P 1'
#
loop_
_entity.id
_entity.type
_entity.pdbx_description
1 polymer ?
#
loop_
_entity_poly.entity_id
_entity_poly.type
_entity_poly.pdbx_seq_one_letter_code
_entity_poly.pdbx_strand_id
1 'polypeptide(L)'
;MSLVEAKSIPVLPIPNRKVCARSIFGIDVDMEVPAFAERTQFVPDIDQAYVFDKVTTIAILAGFKHNRSVMIQGYHGTGKSTHIEQVAARLNWPTIRINLDGHISRLDLIGKDAIVIRDGKQVTEFCEGILPWAIQNPTALVFDEYDAGRPDLMFVIQRVMEAEGKLTLLDQKRVISRHSGFRLFSTTNTVGLGDSTGLYHGTQQINQGQMDRWHIVTTLNYLKHTTEIKIILSKEPYYDTEEGRESISNMVRVADLTRSGFITGDISTVMSPRTVLVWAQNARIFDDIGLAFQLSFLNRCDETERVIVAEYFQRCFNIDLKESASNLIMGR
;
A
#
# COMPACT_ATOMS: atom_id res chain seq x y z
N MET A 1 -31.85 -9.31 -11.74
CA MET A 1 -30.91 -9.28 -10.62
C MET A 1 -30.50 -10.71 -10.34
N SER A 2 -29.31 -11.11 -10.78
CA SER A 2 -28.81 -12.47 -10.60
C SER A 2 -28.47 -12.70 -9.13
N LEU A 3 -29.07 -13.75 -8.56
CA LEU A 3 -28.76 -14.26 -7.23
C LEU A 3 -27.26 -14.64 -7.19
N VAL A 4 -26.47 -13.92 -6.42
CA VAL A 4 -25.11 -14.34 -6.09
C VAL A 4 -25.24 -15.50 -5.11
N GLU A 5 -25.11 -16.73 -5.60
CA GLU A 5 -24.86 -17.88 -4.75
C GLU A 5 -23.60 -17.57 -3.92
N ALA A 6 -23.72 -17.63 -2.59
CA ALA A 6 -22.58 -17.55 -1.69
C ALA A 6 -21.68 -18.75 -1.96
N LYS A 7 -20.76 -18.61 -2.92
CA LYS A 7 -19.71 -19.62 -3.14
C LYS A 7 -18.91 -19.74 -1.85
N SER A 8 -18.88 -20.93 -1.28
CA SER A 8 -18.02 -21.24 -0.15
C SER A 8 -16.59 -20.88 -0.54
N ILE A 9 -15.97 -19.96 0.21
CA ILE A 9 -14.59 -19.55 -0.03
C ILE A 9 -13.71 -20.80 0.19
N PRO A 10 -12.86 -21.16 -0.76
CA PRO A 10 -12.10 -22.41 -0.67
C PRO A 10 -11.14 -22.40 0.53
N VAL A 11 -10.99 -23.54 1.18
CA VAL A 11 -9.95 -23.74 2.20
C VAL A 11 -8.59 -23.70 1.49
N LEU A 12 -7.71 -22.81 1.94
CA LEU A 12 -6.39 -22.65 1.35
C LEU A 12 -5.41 -23.72 1.85
N PRO A 13 -4.46 -24.19 1.01
CA PRO A 13 -3.43 -25.12 1.42
C PRO A 13 -2.50 -24.48 2.46
N ILE A 14 -1.74 -25.29 3.19
CA ILE A 14 -0.70 -24.80 4.10
C ILE A 14 0.62 -24.58 3.35
N PRO A 15 1.54 -23.71 3.83
CA PRO A 15 2.87 -23.54 3.25
C PRO A 15 3.61 -24.90 3.20
N ASN A 16 4.09 -25.27 2.01
CA ASN A 16 4.61 -26.62 1.73
C ASN A 16 6.01 -26.63 1.10
N ARG A 17 6.65 -25.45 0.97
CA ARG A 17 8.05 -25.33 0.53
C ARG A 17 8.79 -24.26 1.32
N LYS A 18 10.11 -24.21 1.17
CA LYS A 18 10.96 -23.15 1.67
C LYS A 18 11.72 -22.50 0.52
N VAL A 19 11.97 -21.21 0.64
CA VAL A 19 12.74 -20.42 -0.33
C VAL A 19 13.84 -19.65 0.37
N CYS A 20 15.00 -19.50 -0.30
CA CYS A 20 16.10 -18.69 0.20
C CYS A 20 15.86 -17.22 -0.15
N ALA A 21 15.94 -16.32 0.82
CA ALA A 21 15.72 -14.90 0.65
C ALA A 21 16.70 -14.28 -0.35
N ARG A 22 17.99 -14.67 -0.31
CA ARG A 22 19.01 -14.17 -1.23
C ARG A 22 18.65 -14.42 -2.69
N SER A 23 18.22 -15.64 -3.01
CA SER A 23 17.93 -16.02 -4.40
C SER A 23 16.66 -15.39 -4.96
N ILE A 24 15.66 -15.17 -4.11
CA ILE A 24 14.34 -14.68 -4.56
C ILE A 24 14.24 -13.15 -4.57
N PHE A 25 14.86 -12.49 -3.58
CA PHE A 25 14.72 -11.04 -3.40
C PHE A 25 15.99 -10.25 -3.75
N GLY A 26 17.09 -10.93 -4.11
CA GLY A 26 18.36 -10.28 -4.43
C GLY A 26 19.01 -9.55 -3.24
N ILE A 27 18.58 -9.86 -2.00
CA ILE A 27 19.13 -9.27 -0.78
C ILE A 27 20.19 -10.19 -0.16
N ASP A 28 21.26 -9.59 0.35
CA ASP A 28 22.34 -10.37 0.97
C ASP A 28 21.96 -10.78 2.40
N VAL A 29 21.07 -11.77 2.51
CA VAL A 29 20.62 -12.38 3.75
C VAL A 29 20.40 -13.87 3.54
N ASP A 30 21.04 -14.68 4.38
CA ASP A 30 20.88 -16.11 4.38
C ASP A 30 19.71 -16.50 5.30
N MET A 31 18.50 -16.46 4.76
CA MET A 31 17.26 -16.76 5.45
C MET A 31 16.37 -17.65 4.59
N GLU A 32 16.03 -18.84 5.11
CA GLU A 32 14.97 -19.66 4.57
C GLU A 32 13.61 -19.22 5.11
N VAL A 33 12.65 -19.01 4.21
CA VAL A 33 11.29 -18.56 4.53
C VAL A 33 10.28 -19.57 3.98
N PRO A 34 9.21 -19.90 4.74
CA PRO A 34 8.14 -20.75 4.22
C PRO A 34 7.42 -20.06 3.05
N ALA A 35 6.99 -20.85 2.09
CA ALA A 35 6.29 -20.41 0.90
C ALA A 35 5.30 -21.49 0.43
N PHE A 36 4.43 -21.15 -0.52
CA PHE A 36 3.57 -22.13 -1.17
C PHE A 36 4.19 -22.56 -2.50
N ALA A 37 4.06 -23.84 -2.84
CA ALA A 37 4.49 -24.36 -4.13
C ALA A 37 3.58 -23.86 -5.25
N GLU A 38 2.28 -23.78 -4.99
CA GLU A 38 1.26 -23.39 -5.95
C GLU A 38 0.74 -21.98 -5.66
N ARG A 39 0.37 -21.29 -6.73
CA ARG A 39 -0.25 -19.97 -6.68
C ARG A 39 -1.77 -20.12 -6.63
N THR A 40 -2.42 -19.41 -5.72
CA THR A 40 -3.88 -19.29 -5.67
C THR A 40 -4.34 -17.96 -6.25
N GLN A 41 -5.65 -17.81 -6.46
CA GLN A 41 -6.25 -16.56 -6.95
C GLN A 41 -6.05 -15.35 -6.02
N PHE A 42 -5.67 -15.59 -4.75
CA PHE A 42 -5.43 -14.54 -3.76
C PHE A 42 -3.97 -14.07 -3.71
N VAL A 43 -3.10 -14.66 -4.52
CA VAL A 43 -1.69 -14.25 -4.58
C VAL A 43 -1.53 -13.04 -5.50
N PRO A 44 -0.93 -11.94 -5.03
CA PRO A 44 -0.72 -10.75 -5.85
C PRO A 44 0.16 -11.02 -7.07
N ASP A 45 0.01 -10.22 -8.13
CA ASP A 45 0.86 -10.32 -9.31
C ASP A 45 2.29 -9.87 -9.04
N ILE A 46 3.24 -10.56 -9.69
CA ILE A 46 4.66 -10.25 -9.58
C ILE A 46 5.00 -9.10 -10.52
N ASP A 47 5.48 -7.99 -9.97
CA ASP A 47 6.13 -6.93 -10.72
C ASP A 47 7.62 -7.28 -10.86
N GLN A 48 8.06 -7.62 -12.08
CA GLN A 48 9.45 -8.00 -12.36
C GLN A 48 10.44 -6.83 -12.21
N ALA A 49 9.94 -5.60 -12.35
CA ALA A 49 10.74 -4.38 -12.18
C ALA A 49 10.85 -3.93 -10.71
N TYR A 50 10.21 -4.66 -9.78
CA TYR A 50 10.18 -4.25 -8.39
C TYR A 50 11.55 -4.37 -7.72
N VAL A 51 11.99 -3.28 -7.09
CA VAL A 51 13.25 -3.22 -6.34
C VAL A 51 12.97 -3.30 -4.84
N PHE A 52 13.60 -4.27 -4.18
CA PHE A 52 13.41 -4.51 -2.76
C PHE A 52 14.33 -3.63 -1.89
N ASP A 53 13.75 -2.91 -0.93
CA ASP A 53 14.52 -2.33 0.18
C ASP A 53 14.95 -3.45 1.13
N LYS A 54 16.26 -3.51 1.42
CA LYS A 54 16.85 -4.62 2.19
C LYS A 54 16.23 -4.72 3.59
N VAL A 55 16.14 -3.62 4.32
CA VAL A 55 15.71 -3.62 5.72
C VAL A 55 14.24 -3.96 5.84
N THR A 56 13.40 -3.31 5.03
CA THR A 56 11.95 -3.57 4.99
C THR A 56 11.65 -4.99 4.55
N THR A 57 12.38 -5.50 3.56
CA THR A 57 12.22 -6.90 3.10
C THR A 57 12.55 -7.89 4.22
N ILE A 58 13.66 -7.70 4.95
CA ILE A 58 14.03 -8.55 6.09
C ILE A 58 12.93 -8.52 7.16
N ALA A 59 12.39 -7.36 7.47
CA ALA A 59 11.30 -7.20 8.44
C ALA A 59 10.05 -7.99 8.03
N ILE A 60 9.63 -7.88 6.76
CA ILE A 60 8.48 -8.61 6.23
C ILE A 60 8.75 -10.13 6.23
N LEU A 61 9.94 -10.56 5.79
CA LEU A 61 10.33 -11.99 5.80
C LEU A 61 10.36 -12.55 7.22
N ALA A 62 10.78 -11.78 8.22
CA ALA A 62 10.69 -12.18 9.64
C ALA A 62 9.22 -12.35 10.07
N GLY A 63 8.32 -11.50 9.57
CA GLY A 63 6.87 -11.66 9.74
C GLY A 63 6.36 -12.99 9.18
N PHE A 64 6.73 -13.34 7.95
CA PHE A 64 6.35 -14.61 7.32
C PHE A 64 6.96 -15.81 8.02
N LYS A 65 8.24 -15.77 8.37
CA LYS A 65 8.96 -16.89 8.96
C LYS A 65 8.58 -17.16 10.42
N HIS A 66 8.50 -16.10 11.23
CA HIS A 66 8.36 -16.21 12.69
C HIS A 66 6.97 -15.78 13.20
N ASN A 67 6.01 -15.57 12.28
CA ASN A 67 4.66 -15.14 12.63
C ASN A 67 4.63 -13.86 13.50
N ARG A 68 5.48 -12.89 13.14
CA ARG A 68 5.49 -11.57 13.78
C ARG A 68 4.58 -10.61 13.05
N SER A 69 3.81 -9.80 13.78
CA SER A 69 3.08 -8.68 13.20
C SER A 69 4.06 -7.56 12.83
N VAL A 70 3.96 -7.07 11.59
CA VAL A 70 4.89 -6.07 11.04
C VAL A 70 4.13 -4.84 10.59
N MET A 71 4.56 -3.66 11.06
CA MET A 71 4.06 -2.37 10.60
C MET A 71 5.13 -1.69 9.76
N ILE A 72 4.72 -1.18 8.58
CA ILE A 72 5.59 -0.37 7.73
C ILE A 72 5.10 1.06 7.73
N GLN A 73 5.91 1.95 8.27
CA GLN A 73 5.66 3.38 8.27
C GLN A 73 6.43 4.09 7.15
N GLY A 74 6.00 5.27 6.77
CA GLY A 74 6.69 6.10 5.78
C GLY A 74 5.75 7.02 5.03
N TYR A 75 6.31 7.95 4.28
CA TYR A 75 5.55 8.94 3.54
C TYR A 75 4.59 8.31 2.53
N HIS A 76 3.57 9.10 2.15
CA HIS A 76 2.62 8.67 1.13
C HIS A 76 3.33 8.34 -0.20
N GLY A 77 2.88 7.26 -0.86
CA GLY A 77 3.40 6.87 -2.18
C GLY A 77 4.79 6.23 -2.20
N THR A 78 5.38 5.87 -1.05
CA THR A 78 6.66 5.16 -0.97
C THR A 78 6.57 3.67 -1.33
N GLY A 79 5.36 3.14 -1.57
CA GLY A 79 5.16 1.74 -1.96
C GLY A 79 5.06 0.75 -0.81
N LYS A 80 4.70 1.19 0.41
CA LYS A 80 4.59 0.35 1.61
C LYS A 80 3.76 -0.92 1.40
N SER A 81 2.52 -0.77 0.97
CA SER A 81 1.59 -1.88 0.73
C SER A 81 2.07 -2.77 -0.42
N THR A 82 2.54 -2.14 -1.51
CA THR A 82 3.13 -2.85 -2.65
C THR A 82 4.34 -3.69 -2.23
N HIS A 83 5.16 -3.21 -1.28
CA HIS A 83 6.31 -3.97 -0.79
C HIS A 83 5.88 -5.28 -0.12
N ILE A 84 4.86 -5.23 0.73
CA ILE A 84 4.28 -6.44 1.36
C ILE A 84 3.73 -7.37 0.28
N GLU A 85 2.94 -6.85 -0.67
CA GLU A 85 2.34 -7.61 -1.76
C GLU A 85 3.41 -8.26 -2.65
N GLN A 86 4.50 -7.55 -2.98
CA GLN A 86 5.57 -8.09 -3.81
C GLN A 86 6.43 -9.15 -3.09
N VAL A 87 6.56 -9.07 -1.77
CA VAL A 87 7.17 -10.16 -0.98
C VAL A 87 6.23 -11.35 -0.95
N ALA A 88 4.95 -11.15 -0.65
CA ALA A 88 3.95 -12.21 -0.62
C ALA A 88 3.80 -12.91 -1.98
N ALA A 89 3.80 -12.16 -3.09
CA ALA A 89 3.72 -12.69 -4.44
C ALA A 89 4.84 -13.71 -4.74
N ARG A 90 6.08 -13.40 -4.34
CA ARG A 90 7.23 -14.29 -4.55
C ARG A 90 7.26 -15.50 -3.63
N LEU A 91 6.53 -15.43 -2.52
CA LEU A 91 6.29 -16.57 -1.62
C LEU A 91 5.05 -17.38 -2.02
N ASN A 92 4.32 -17.00 -3.07
CA ASN A 92 3.00 -17.49 -3.43
C ASN A 92 2.02 -17.43 -2.24
N TRP A 93 2.17 -16.44 -1.35
CA TRP A 93 1.37 -16.32 -0.14
C TRP A 93 0.05 -15.61 -0.44
N PRO A 94 -1.11 -16.24 -0.17
CA PRO A 94 -2.41 -15.61 -0.33
C PRO A 94 -2.49 -14.33 0.50
N THR A 95 -2.87 -13.21 -0.13
CA THR A 95 -2.83 -11.89 0.51
C THR A 95 -4.19 -11.21 0.39
N ILE A 96 -4.67 -10.68 1.50
CA ILE A 96 -5.87 -9.87 1.59
C ILE A 96 -5.46 -8.48 2.08
N ARG A 97 -5.81 -7.46 1.34
CA ARG A 97 -5.55 -6.07 1.71
C ARG A 97 -6.86 -5.37 2.03
N ILE A 98 -6.90 -4.69 3.16
CA ILE A 98 -8.04 -3.90 3.63
C ILE A 98 -7.53 -2.49 3.92
N ASN A 99 -8.08 -1.50 3.22
CA ASN A 99 -7.81 -0.11 3.54
C ASN A 99 -8.70 0.32 4.70
N LEU A 100 -8.10 0.74 5.82
CA LEU A 100 -8.83 1.19 6.99
C LEU A 100 -9.17 2.68 6.86
N ASP A 101 -10.12 3.00 6.02
CA ASP A 101 -10.68 4.33 5.97
C ASP A 101 -11.76 4.55 7.06
N GLY A 102 -12.19 5.81 7.24
CA GLY A 102 -13.21 6.17 8.22
C GLY A 102 -14.60 5.58 7.95
N HIS A 103 -14.83 4.89 6.85
CA HIS A 103 -16.12 4.30 6.47
C HIS A 103 -16.23 2.83 6.84
N ILE A 104 -15.12 2.09 6.95
CA ILE A 104 -15.14 0.70 7.36
C ILE A 104 -15.59 0.57 8.81
N SER A 105 -16.58 -0.25 9.03
CA SER A 105 -17.16 -0.54 10.36
C SER A 105 -16.74 -1.93 10.86
N ARG A 106 -16.94 -2.15 12.17
CA ARG A 106 -16.77 -3.47 12.78
C ARG A 106 -17.60 -4.55 12.07
N LEU A 107 -18.80 -4.22 11.61
CA LEU A 107 -19.70 -5.16 10.93
C LEU A 107 -19.16 -5.58 9.56
N ASP A 108 -18.43 -4.70 8.88
CA ASP A 108 -17.83 -5.02 7.59
C ASP A 108 -16.62 -5.96 7.76
N LEU A 109 -15.87 -5.83 8.85
CA LEU A 109 -14.75 -6.73 9.16
C LEU A 109 -15.20 -8.09 9.70
N ILE A 110 -16.11 -8.10 10.68
CA ILE A 110 -16.50 -9.32 11.43
C ILE A 110 -17.62 -10.06 10.72
N GLY A 111 -18.59 -9.32 10.20
CA GLY A 111 -19.82 -9.83 9.60
C GLY A 111 -21.06 -9.22 10.23
N LYS A 112 -22.19 -9.47 9.60
CA LYS A 112 -23.49 -8.92 9.96
C LYS A 112 -24.61 -9.87 9.60
N ASP A 113 -25.73 -9.74 10.28
CA ASP A 113 -26.96 -10.41 9.90
C ASP A 113 -27.48 -9.83 8.58
N ALA A 114 -27.79 -10.70 7.64
CA ALA A 114 -28.38 -10.35 6.36
C ALA A 114 -29.62 -11.18 6.08
N ILE A 115 -30.60 -10.58 5.42
CA ILE A 115 -31.78 -11.31 4.94
C ILE A 115 -31.40 -11.99 3.61
N VAL A 116 -31.40 -13.31 3.62
CA VAL A 116 -31.14 -14.15 2.45
C VAL A 116 -32.40 -14.92 2.05
N ILE A 117 -32.53 -15.27 0.78
CA ILE A 117 -33.63 -16.11 0.32
C ILE A 117 -33.13 -17.54 0.22
N ARG A 118 -33.69 -18.43 1.04
CA ARG A 118 -33.49 -19.88 0.93
C ARG A 118 -34.82 -20.56 0.66
N ASP A 119 -34.89 -21.39 -0.36
CA ASP A 119 -36.08 -22.14 -0.76
C ASP A 119 -37.34 -21.24 -0.91
N GLY A 120 -37.14 -20.03 -1.46
CA GLY A 120 -38.21 -19.06 -1.66
C GLY A 120 -38.68 -18.32 -0.41
N LYS A 121 -38.05 -18.55 0.77
CA LYS A 121 -38.37 -17.88 2.05
C LYS A 121 -37.27 -16.93 2.45
N GLN A 122 -37.67 -15.80 3.04
CA GLN A 122 -36.71 -14.88 3.67
C GLN A 122 -36.28 -15.44 5.03
N VAL A 123 -34.98 -15.63 5.21
CA VAL A 123 -34.38 -16.04 6.47
C VAL A 123 -33.27 -15.04 6.85
N THR A 124 -33.12 -14.77 8.13
CA THR A 124 -31.99 -13.98 8.62
C THR A 124 -30.84 -14.94 8.85
N GLU A 125 -29.70 -14.65 8.20
CA GLU A 125 -28.48 -15.43 8.30
C GLU A 125 -27.29 -14.51 8.55
N PHE A 126 -26.37 -14.94 9.42
CA PHE A 126 -25.14 -14.20 9.65
C PHE A 126 -24.21 -14.41 8.47
N CYS A 127 -23.87 -13.31 7.78
CA CYS A 127 -22.86 -13.27 6.74
C CYS A 127 -21.51 -12.93 7.38
N GLU A 128 -20.61 -13.91 7.42
CA GLU A 128 -19.26 -13.75 7.98
C GLU A 128 -18.46 -12.72 7.17
N GLY A 129 -17.74 -11.83 7.86
CA GLY A 129 -16.89 -10.83 7.24
C GLY A 129 -15.53 -11.39 6.82
N ILE A 130 -14.70 -10.53 6.25
CA ILE A 130 -13.40 -10.95 5.71
C ILE A 130 -12.39 -11.32 6.81
N LEU A 131 -12.46 -10.71 7.99
CA LEU A 131 -11.50 -10.95 9.08
C LEU A 131 -11.60 -12.36 9.65
N PRO A 132 -12.78 -12.88 10.02
CA PRO A 132 -12.94 -14.26 10.47
C PRO A 132 -12.43 -15.28 9.44
N TRP A 133 -12.72 -15.06 8.17
CA TRP A 133 -12.22 -15.92 7.11
C TRP A 133 -10.69 -15.86 7.00
N ALA A 134 -10.11 -14.67 6.96
CA ALA A 134 -8.65 -14.49 6.84
C ALA A 134 -7.90 -15.16 7.99
N ILE A 135 -8.40 -15.02 9.23
CA ILE A 135 -7.76 -15.61 10.42
C ILE A 135 -7.76 -17.14 10.36
N GLN A 136 -8.80 -17.76 9.82
CA GLN A 136 -8.95 -19.20 9.72
C GLN A 136 -8.14 -19.82 8.58
N ASN A 137 -7.54 -18.99 7.72
CA ASN A 137 -6.79 -19.43 6.55
C ASN A 137 -5.31 -18.99 6.63
N PRO A 138 -4.41 -19.67 5.91
CA PRO A 138 -3.01 -19.27 5.82
C PRO A 138 -2.83 -18.08 4.90
N THR A 139 -3.36 -16.94 5.27
CA THR A 139 -3.33 -15.68 4.54
C THR A 139 -2.39 -14.65 5.15
N ALA A 140 -1.88 -13.75 4.36
CA ALA A 140 -1.28 -12.51 4.80
C ALA A 140 -2.37 -11.41 4.76
N LEU A 141 -2.83 -10.98 5.93
CA LEU A 141 -3.77 -9.88 6.05
C LEU A 141 -2.99 -8.58 6.20
N VAL A 142 -3.27 -7.62 5.33
CA VAL A 142 -2.63 -6.30 5.30
C VAL A 142 -3.67 -5.24 5.62
N PHE A 143 -3.52 -4.57 6.76
CA PHE A 143 -4.28 -3.37 7.07
C PHE A 143 -3.53 -2.14 6.54
N ASP A 144 -4.06 -1.56 5.47
CA ASP A 144 -3.49 -0.36 4.87
C ASP A 144 -4.06 0.88 5.55
N GLU A 145 -3.22 1.91 5.70
CA GLU A 145 -3.58 3.15 6.38
C GLU A 145 -4.11 2.92 7.82
N TYR A 146 -3.39 2.10 8.58
CA TYR A 146 -3.79 1.68 9.93
C TYR A 146 -4.07 2.87 10.87
N ASP A 147 -3.37 3.98 10.68
CA ASP A 147 -3.53 5.23 11.42
C ASP A 147 -4.79 6.04 11.04
N ALA A 148 -5.47 5.70 9.94
CA ALA A 148 -6.78 6.26 9.57
C ALA A 148 -7.97 5.44 10.08
N GLY A 149 -7.70 4.26 10.64
CA GLY A 149 -8.74 3.35 11.12
C GLY A 149 -9.48 3.86 12.34
N ARG A 150 -10.78 3.54 12.43
CA ARG A 150 -11.63 3.90 13.55
C ARG A 150 -11.22 3.17 14.84
N PRO A 151 -11.34 3.81 16.02
CA PRO A 151 -10.97 3.18 17.30
C PRO A 151 -11.69 1.87 17.60
N ASP A 152 -12.96 1.73 17.20
CA ASP A 152 -13.75 0.51 17.42
C ASP A 152 -13.19 -0.69 16.62
N LEU A 153 -12.63 -0.46 15.43
CA LEU A 153 -11.93 -1.48 14.65
C LEU A 153 -10.61 -1.88 15.29
N MET A 154 -9.88 -0.91 15.83
CA MET A 154 -8.58 -1.15 16.44
C MET A 154 -8.67 -2.15 17.59
N PHE A 155 -9.74 -2.11 18.40
CA PHE A 155 -9.95 -3.09 19.47
C PHE A 155 -10.18 -4.52 18.94
N VAL A 156 -10.84 -4.67 17.80
CA VAL A 156 -11.04 -5.97 17.16
C VAL A 156 -9.72 -6.53 16.65
N ILE A 157 -8.95 -5.69 15.95
CA ILE A 157 -7.63 -6.07 15.40
C ILE A 157 -6.67 -6.42 16.54
N GLN A 158 -6.68 -5.64 17.60
CA GLN A 158 -5.88 -5.86 18.80
C GLN A 158 -6.05 -7.28 19.38
N ARG A 159 -7.30 -7.78 19.45
CA ARG A 159 -7.60 -9.14 19.95
C ARG A 159 -6.94 -10.23 19.07
N VAL A 160 -6.88 -10.02 17.76
CA VAL A 160 -6.20 -10.92 16.84
C VAL A 160 -4.68 -10.92 17.03
N MET A 161 -4.12 -9.81 17.50
CA MET A 161 -2.68 -9.64 17.71
C MET A 161 -2.18 -10.25 19.03
N GLU A 162 -3.07 -10.54 19.96
CA GLU A 162 -2.70 -11.16 21.25
C GLU A 162 -2.08 -12.56 21.04
N ALA A 163 -1.33 -13.05 22.02
CA ALA A 163 -0.59 -14.31 21.93
C ALA A 163 -1.49 -15.50 21.57
N GLU A 164 -2.71 -15.55 22.11
CA GLU A 164 -3.68 -16.61 21.79
C GLU A 164 -4.30 -16.44 20.40
N GLY A 165 -4.31 -15.21 19.85
CA GLY A 165 -4.83 -14.90 18.52
C GLY A 165 -6.26 -15.37 18.28
N LYS A 166 -7.15 -15.15 19.25
CA LYS A 166 -8.54 -15.59 19.20
C LYS A 166 -9.47 -14.44 18.87
N LEU A 167 -10.42 -14.66 17.97
CA LEU A 167 -11.53 -13.76 17.68
C LEU A 167 -12.84 -14.35 18.19
N THR A 168 -13.53 -13.62 19.06
CA THR A 168 -14.84 -14.04 19.58
C THR A 168 -15.95 -13.37 18.78
N LEU A 169 -16.76 -14.17 18.12
CA LEU A 169 -18.00 -13.76 17.44
C LEU A 169 -19.16 -13.89 18.45
N LEU A 170 -19.48 -12.79 19.12
CA LEU A 170 -20.47 -12.80 20.22
C LEU A 170 -21.85 -13.23 19.75
N ASP A 171 -22.29 -12.72 18.60
CA ASP A 171 -23.61 -12.99 18.03
C ASP A 171 -23.77 -14.48 17.65
N GLN A 172 -22.66 -15.15 17.34
CA GLN A 172 -22.63 -16.59 17.01
C GLN A 172 -22.21 -17.49 18.16
N LYS A 173 -21.87 -16.94 19.32
CA LYS A 173 -21.30 -17.71 20.46
C LYS A 173 -20.13 -18.58 20.05
N ARG A 174 -19.31 -18.12 19.10
CA ARG A 174 -18.20 -18.87 18.50
C ARG A 174 -16.87 -18.15 18.74
N VAL A 175 -15.85 -18.94 19.04
CA VAL A 175 -14.46 -18.47 19.16
C VAL A 175 -13.64 -19.03 18.00
N ILE A 176 -13.01 -18.17 17.24
CA ILE A 176 -12.16 -18.51 16.11
C ILE A 176 -10.71 -18.42 16.55
N SER A 177 -9.93 -19.46 16.31
CA SER A 177 -8.49 -19.47 16.54
C SER A 177 -7.73 -19.13 15.25
N ARG A 178 -6.61 -18.45 15.42
CA ARG A 178 -5.74 -18.08 14.31
C ARG A 178 -5.08 -19.30 13.69
N HIS A 179 -5.14 -19.43 12.36
CA HIS A 179 -4.42 -20.44 11.61
C HIS A 179 -2.90 -20.24 11.74
N SER A 180 -2.13 -21.34 11.82
CA SER A 180 -0.67 -21.28 11.96
C SER A 180 0.04 -20.58 10.78
N GLY A 181 -0.54 -20.61 9.59
CA GLY A 181 -0.09 -19.90 8.38
C GLY A 181 -0.63 -18.48 8.25
N PHE A 182 -1.47 -17.99 9.17
CA PHE A 182 -1.94 -16.60 9.14
C PHE A 182 -0.80 -15.63 9.45
N ARG A 183 -0.73 -14.51 8.72
CA ARG A 183 0.25 -13.44 8.90
C ARG A 183 -0.45 -12.09 8.92
N LEU A 184 0.09 -11.16 9.70
CA LEU A 184 -0.51 -9.83 9.87
C LEU A 184 0.51 -8.74 9.60
N PHE A 185 0.12 -7.82 8.71
CA PHE A 185 0.89 -6.66 8.31
C PHE A 185 0.02 -5.40 8.38
N SER A 186 0.65 -4.25 8.53
CA SER A 186 -0.02 -2.96 8.34
C SER A 186 0.90 -1.93 7.71
N THR A 187 0.30 -0.89 7.16
CA THR A 187 1.00 0.32 6.74
C THR A 187 0.45 1.53 7.47
N THR A 188 1.29 2.55 7.64
CA THR A 188 0.90 3.83 8.24
C THR A 188 1.64 4.98 7.57
N ASN A 189 1.01 6.12 7.45
CA ASN A 189 1.61 7.35 6.90
C ASN A 189 2.22 8.22 8.00
N THR A 190 1.77 8.05 9.22
CA THR A 190 2.32 8.70 10.42
C THR A 190 3.00 7.66 11.31
N VAL A 191 3.78 8.11 12.28
CA VAL A 191 4.42 7.21 13.26
C VAL A 191 3.41 6.76 14.35
N GLY A 192 2.12 6.89 14.08
CA GLY A 192 1.07 6.64 15.07
C GLY A 192 0.87 7.77 16.07
N LEU A 193 1.55 8.90 15.88
CA LEU A 193 1.43 10.08 16.73
C LEU A 193 0.31 11.04 16.29
N GLY A 194 -0.43 10.66 15.26
CA GLY A 194 -1.40 11.54 14.60
C GLY A 194 -0.71 12.55 13.68
N ASP A 195 -1.50 13.33 13.00
CA ASP A 195 -1.01 14.36 12.09
C ASP A 195 -0.67 15.64 12.87
N SER A 196 0.59 15.83 13.21
CA SER A 196 1.09 17.07 13.80
C SER A 196 1.37 18.16 12.75
N THR A 197 1.33 17.80 11.46
CA THR A 197 1.72 18.68 10.35
C THR A 197 0.54 19.21 9.55
N GLY A 198 -0.68 18.68 9.74
CA GLY A 198 -1.87 19.01 8.96
C GLY A 198 -1.87 18.40 7.55
N LEU A 199 -0.90 17.54 7.23
CA LEU A 199 -0.72 16.95 5.90
C LEU A 199 -1.51 15.65 5.68
N TYR A 200 -1.89 14.98 6.77
CA TYR A 200 -2.58 13.69 6.75
C TYR A 200 -3.93 13.79 7.45
N HIS A 201 -4.84 14.57 6.87
CA HIS A 201 -6.19 14.71 7.37
C HIS A 201 -6.87 13.34 7.50
N GLY A 202 -7.50 13.09 8.66
CA GLY A 202 -8.18 11.83 8.95
C GLY A 202 -7.32 10.77 9.67
N THR A 203 -6.01 10.98 9.82
CA THR A 203 -5.19 10.11 10.67
C THR A 203 -5.44 10.41 12.15
N GLN A 204 -5.48 9.34 12.95
CA GLN A 204 -5.71 9.43 14.39
C GLN A 204 -4.44 9.04 15.15
N GLN A 205 -4.33 9.55 16.37
CA GLN A 205 -3.28 9.10 17.27
C GLN A 205 -3.57 7.66 17.69
N ILE A 206 -2.63 6.75 17.38
CA ILE A 206 -2.72 5.35 17.77
C ILE A 206 -2.36 5.23 19.26
N ASN A 207 -3.19 4.52 20.02
CA ASN A 207 -2.92 4.25 21.42
C ASN A 207 -1.60 3.49 21.59
N GLN A 208 -0.79 3.89 22.58
CA GLN A 208 0.51 3.26 22.88
C GLN A 208 0.39 1.73 23.03
N GLY A 209 -0.64 1.25 23.73
CA GLY A 209 -0.89 -0.18 23.89
C GLY A 209 -1.22 -0.92 22.59
N GLN A 210 -1.72 -0.23 21.57
CA GLN A 210 -1.91 -0.80 20.22
C GLN A 210 -0.60 -0.84 19.45
N MET A 211 0.23 0.20 19.58
CA MET A 211 1.56 0.24 18.97
C MET A 211 2.49 -0.86 19.52
N ASP A 212 2.45 -1.12 20.82
CA ASP A 212 3.25 -2.15 21.49
C ASP A 212 2.98 -3.58 20.99
N ARG A 213 1.84 -3.80 20.34
CA ARG A 213 1.47 -5.12 19.76
C ARG A 213 2.08 -5.36 18.37
N TRP A 214 2.62 -4.35 17.74
CA TRP A 214 3.39 -4.53 16.50
C TRP A 214 4.80 -4.95 16.86
N HIS A 215 5.11 -6.23 16.65
CA HIS A 215 6.40 -6.83 17.03
C HIS A 215 7.58 -6.24 16.28
N ILE A 216 7.33 -5.76 15.04
CA ILE A 216 8.34 -5.15 14.19
C ILE A 216 7.73 -3.91 13.56
N VAL A 217 8.42 -2.78 13.70
CA VAL A 217 8.09 -1.54 13.01
C VAL A 217 9.29 -1.15 12.16
N THR A 218 9.07 -0.95 10.86
CA THR A 218 10.11 -0.55 9.93
C THR A 218 9.68 0.66 9.12
N THR A 219 10.63 1.40 8.57
CA THR A 219 10.37 2.60 7.78
C THR A 219 10.77 2.38 6.33
N LEU A 220 9.85 2.66 5.40
CA LEU A 220 10.12 2.66 3.97
C LEU A 220 10.03 4.09 3.43
N ASN A 221 11.17 4.62 3.03
CA ASN A 221 11.30 5.95 2.45
C ASN A 221 11.31 5.91 0.91
N TYR A 222 11.38 7.08 0.28
CA TYR A 222 11.50 7.17 -1.17
C TYR A 222 12.77 6.49 -1.67
N LEU A 223 12.68 5.98 -2.89
CA LEU A 223 13.79 5.33 -3.58
C LEU A 223 14.95 6.31 -3.83
N LYS A 224 16.16 5.78 -3.97
CA LYS A 224 17.29 6.57 -4.46
C LYS A 224 17.02 6.98 -5.91
N HIS A 225 17.41 8.20 -6.25
CA HIS A 225 17.27 8.78 -7.60
C HIS A 225 17.59 7.80 -8.74
N THR A 226 18.77 7.20 -8.71
CA THR A 226 19.21 6.25 -9.74
C THR A 226 18.37 4.98 -9.81
N THR A 227 17.80 4.56 -8.70
CA THR A 227 16.92 3.37 -8.63
C THR A 227 15.55 3.69 -9.23
N GLU A 228 15.00 4.85 -8.92
CA GLU A 228 13.71 5.30 -9.45
C GLU A 228 13.76 5.45 -10.97
N ILE A 229 14.82 6.05 -11.51
CA ILE A 229 15.06 6.13 -12.98
C ILE A 229 15.01 4.74 -13.61
N LYS A 230 15.73 3.77 -13.05
CA LYS A 230 15.75 2.40 -13.60
C LYS A 230 14.36 1.75 -13.62
N ILE A 231 13.55 1.97 -12.57
CA ILE A 231 12.19 1.44 -12.48
C ILE A 231 11.31 2.09 -13.55
N ILE A 232 11.38 3.42 -13.72
CA ILE A 232 10.58 4.12 -14.71
C ILE A 232 10.95 3.69 -16.12
N LEU A 233 12.24 3.62 -16.46
CA LEU A 233 12.72 3.13 -17.76
C LEU A 233 12.29 1.67 -18.04
N SER A 234 12.30 0.82 -17.02
CA SER A 234 11.81 -0.55 -17.16
C SER A 234 10.31 -0.63 -17.47
N LYS A 235 9.51 0.30 -16.95
CA LYS A 235 8.05 0.37 -17.18
C LYS A 235 7.68 1.15 -18.43
N GLU A 236 8.52 2.08 -18.84
CA GLU A 236 8.37 2.92 -20.03
C GLU A 236 9.62 2.82 -20.93
N PRO A 237 9.80 1.70 -21.65
CA PRO A 237 10.97 1.48 -22.52
C PRO A 237 11.08 2.49 -23.65
N TYR A 238 10.03 3.23 -23.97
CA TYR A 238 10.02 4.35 -24.93
C TYR A 238 11.13 5.37 -24.62
N TYR A 239 11.41 5.60 -23.34
CA TYR A 239 12.45 6.54 -22.88
C TYR A 239 13.84 5.92 -22.79
N ASP A 240 14.07 4.70 -23.27
CA ASP A 240 15.39 4.06 -23.20
C ASP A 240 16.34 4.50 -24.34
N THR A 241 16.37 5.80 -24.61
CA THR A 241 17.27 6.54 -25.48
C THR A 241 18.11 7.50 -24.63
N GLU A 242 19.15 8.12 -25.17
CA GLU A 242 19.99 9.07 -24.44
C GLU A 242 19.15 10.28 -23.95
N GLU A 243 18.40 10.91 -24.85
CA GLU A 243 17.51 12.03 -24.55
C GLU A 243 16.36 11.64 -23.62
N GLY A 244 15.79 10.45 -23.83
CA GLY A 244 14.72 9.93 -22.99
C GLY A 244 15.16 9.66 -21.55
N ARG A 245 16.36 9.09 -21.37
CA ARG A 245 16.95 8.86 -20.03
C ARG A 245 17.24 10.17 -19.32
N GLU A 246 17.69 11.21 -20.03
CA GLU A 246 17.86 12.55 -19.47
C GLU A 246 16.51 13.13 -19.03
N SER A 247 15.49 13.02 -19.86
CA SER A 247 14.13 13.46 -19.53
C SER A 247 13.61 12.78 -18.28
N ILE A 248 13.73 11.46 -18.15
CA ILE A 248 13.34 10.72 -16.95
C ILE A 248 14.17 11.14 -15.72
N SER A 249 15.48 11.36 -15.90
CA SER A 249 16.33 11.86 -14.81
C SER A 249 15.87 13.23 -14.32
N ASN A 250 15.49 14.14 -15.22
CA ASN A 250 14.96 15.44 -14.87
C ASN A 250 13.60 15.35 -14.18
N MET A 251 12.69 14.46 -14.63
CA MET A 251 11.41 14.19 -13.94
C MET A 251 11.63 13.71 -12.51
N VAL A 252 12.54 12.76 -12.29
CA VAL A 252 12.87 12.27 -10.94
C VAL A 252 13.52 13.38 -10.11
N ARG A 253 14.33 14.26 -10.71
CA ARG A 253 14.93 15.41 -10.01
C ARG A 253 13.86 16.40 -9.54
N VAL A 254 12.83 16.69 -10.35
CA VAL A 254 11.69 17.48 -9.91
C VAL A 254 10.98 16.82 -8.72
N ALA A 255 10.76 15.51 -8.80
CA ALA A 255 10.16 14.77 -7.70
C ALA A 255 11.00 14.85 -6.40
N ASP A 256 12.33 14.74 -6.50
CA ASP A 256 13.23 14.87 -5.35
C ASP A 256 13.15 16.28 -4.73
N LEU A 257 13.02 17.34 -5.55
CA LEU A 257 12.82 18.70 -5.07
C LEU A 257 11.47 18.84 -4.34
N THR A 258 10.38 18.28 -4.88
CA THR A 258 9.07 18.30 -4.20
C THR A 258 9.10 17.53 -2.87
N ARG A 259 9.80 16.40 -2.80
CA ARG A 259 9.99 15.61 -1.57
C ARG A 259 10.78 16.38 -0.53
N SER A 260 11.82 17.08 -0.96
CA SER A 260 12.62 17.95 -0.08
C SER A 260 11.79 19.10 0.45
N GLY A 261 11.06 19.82 -0.42
CA GLY A 261 10.17 20.92 -0.02
C GLY A 261 9.04 20.45 0.91
N PHE A 262 8.54 19.23 0.72
CA PHE A 262 7.55 18.64 1.63
C PHE A 262 8.14 18.37 3.02
N ILE A 263 9.36 17.82 3.10
CA ILE A 263 10.03 17.54 4.37
C ILE A 263 10.38 18.82 5.11
N THR A 264 10.75 19.90 4.40
CA THR A 264 11.05 21.21 5.00
C THR A 264 9.80 22.04 5.33
N GLY A 265 8.62 21.60 4.85
CA GLY A 265 7.35 22.29 5.07
C GLY A 265 7.11 23.48 4.12
N ASP A 266 7.88 23.60 3.03
CA ASP A 266 7.73 24.64 2.01
C ASP A 266 6.51 24.37 1.10
N ILE A 267 6.16 23.11 0.94
CA ILE A 267 4.98 22.65 0.17
C ILE A 267 4.30 21.49 0.91
N SER A 268 2.98 21.37 0.73
CA SER A 268 2.17 20.27 1.31
C SER A 268 1.97 19.10 0.34
N THR A 269 2.21 19.34 -0.96
CA THR A 269 1.99 18.34 -2.02
C THR A 269 3.31 17.68 -2.41
N VAL A 270 3.34 16.33 -2.41
CA VAL A 270 4.56 15.55 -2.72
C VAL A 270 4.39 14.69 -3.96
N MET A 271 5.41 14.65 -4.81
CA MET A 271 5.44 13.78 -5.98
C MET A 271 5.96 12.39 -5.64
N SER A 272 5.07 11.39 -5.70
CA SER A 272 5.43 9.99 -5.50
C SER A 272 6.04 9.36 -6.76
N PRO A 273 6.76 8.22 -6.67
CA PRO A 273 7.23 7.48 -7.83
C PRO A 273 6.12 7.09 -8.82
N ARG A 274 4.91 6.82 -8.30
CA ARG A 274 3.72 6.58 -9.13
C ARG A 274 3.37 7.81 -9.96
N THR A 275 3.45 9.00 -9.37
CA THR A 275 3.15 10.25 -10.06
C THR A 275 4.18 10.53 -11.15
N VAL A 276 5.47 10.25 -10.91
CA VAL A 276 6.52 10.38 -11.94
C VAL A 276 6.26 9.44 -13.11
N LEU A 277 5.88 8.19 -12.84
CA LEU A 277 5.53 7.23 -13.90
C LEU A 277 4.33 7.70 -14.72
N VAL A 278 3.26 8.19 -14.07
CA VAL A 278 2.08 8.75 -14.74
C VAL A 278 2.46 9.98 -15.56
N TRP A 279 3.32 10.83 -15.06
CA TRP A 279 3.83 11.99 -15.81
C TRP A 279 4.58 11.55 -17.07
N ALA A 280 5.48 10.58 -16.99
CA ALA A 280 6.17 10.03 -18.15
C ALA A 280 5.20 9.45 -19.20
N GLN A 281 4.17 8.72 -18.75
CA GLN A 281 3.12 8.19 -19.63
C GLN A 281 2.33 9.30 -20.32
N ASN A 282 1.92 10.30 -19.56
CA ASN A 282 1.19 11.45 -20.07
C ASN A 282 2.03 12.30 -21.03
N ALA A 283 3.34 12.47 -20.78
CA ALA A 283 4.24 13.18 -21.67
C ALA A 283 4.31 12.52 -23.06
N ARG A 284 4.26 11.18 -23.10
CA ARG A 284 4.16 10.43 -24.36
C ARG A 284 2.80 10.60 -25.05
N ILE A 285 1.71 10.66 -24.26
CA ILE A 285 0.35 10.82 -24.80
C ILE A 285 0.15 12.20 -25.41
N PHE A 286 0.63 13.24 -24.74
CA PHE A 286 0.42 14.64 -25.14
C PHE A 286 1.55 15.19 -26.02
N ASP A 287 2.64 14.47 -26.16
CA ASP A 287 3.87 14.91 -26.83
C ASP A 287 4.38 16.27 -26.30
N ASP A 288 4.10 16.54 -25.01
CA ASP A 288 4.48 17.76 -24.31
C ASP A 288 4.74 17.46 -22.83
N ILE A 289 5.99 17.61 -22.43
CA ILE A 289 6.46 17.32 -21.07
C ILE A 289 5.89 18.33 -20.04
N GLY A 290 5.77 19.60 -20.44
CA GLY A 290 5.27 20.65 -19.57
C GLY A 290 3.75 20.55 -19.35
N LEU A 291 2.98 20.32 -20.42
CA LEU A 291 1.54 20.06 -20.32
C LEU A 291 1.27 18.81 -19.48
N ALA A 292 2.01 17.73 -19.72
CA ALA A 292 1.90 16.51 -18.95
C ALA A 292 2.20 16.73 -17.46
N PHE A 293 3.22 17.54 -17.13
CA PHE A 293 3.53 17.92 -15.75
C PHE A 293 2.37 18.67 -15.09
N GLN A 294 1.83 19.67 -15.77
CA GLN A 294 0.68 20.44 -15.26
C GLN A 294 -0.51 19.53 -14.94
N LEU A 295 -0.89 18.64 -15.88
CA LEU A 295 -2.03 17.75 -15.74
C LEU A 295 -1.79 16.60 -14.74
N SER A 296 -0.55 16.13 -14.59
CA SER A 296 -0.22 15.03 -13.71
C SER A 296 0.03 15.48 -12.27
N PHE A 297 0.54 16.69 -12.05
CA PHE A 297 0.97 17.11 -10.72
C PHE A 297 0.62 18.56 -10.38
N LEU A 298 1.02 19.56 -11.17
CA LEU A 298 0.92 20.97 -10.78
C LEU A 298 -0.52 21.42 -10.43
N ASN A 299 -1.51 20.91 -11.18
CA ASN A 299 -2.93 21.23 -10.92
C ASN A 299 -3.47 20.63 -9.61
N ARG A 300 -2.75 19.72 -8.97
CA ARG A 300 -3.08 19.17 -7.64
C ARG A 300 -2.52 19.99 -6.51
N CYS A 301 -1.55 20.87 -6.80
CA CYS A 301 -0.93 21.73 -5.81
C CYS A 301 -1.85 22.90 -5.46
N ASP A 302 -1.77 23.36 -4.22
CA ASP A 302 -2.39 24.62 -3.81
C ASP A 302 -1.87 25.78 -4.64
N GLU A 303 -2.67 26.84 -4.83
CA GLU A 303 -2.29 28.00 -5.65
C GLU A 303 -0.99 28.64 -5.18
N THR A 304 -0.78 28.70 -3.88
CA THR A 304 0.43 29.28 -3.29
C THR A 304 1.68 28.43 -3.56
N GLU A 305 1.53 27.11 -3.67
CA GLU A 305 2.62 26.18 -3.94
C GLU A 305 2.97 26.08 -5.43
N ARG A 306 2.03 26.36 -6.32
CA ARG A 306 2.22 26.22 -7.78
C ARG A 306 3.42 26.99 -8.29
N VAL A 307 3.69 28.17 -7.75
CA VAL A 307 4.84 28.99 -8.14
C VAL A 307 6.14 28.28 -7.81
N ILE A 308 6.27 27.74 -6.58
CA ILE A 308 7.46 27.03 -6.12
C ILE A 308 7.65 25.75 -6.95
N VAL A 309 6.59 25.01 -7.18
CA VAL A 309 6.61 23.75 -7.93
C VAL A 309 6.92 23.98 -9.42
N ALA A 310 6.43 25.09 -10.01
CA ALA A 310 6.78 25.49 -11.35
C ALA A 310 8.28 25.87 -11.48
N GLU A 311 8.84 26.53 -10.47
CA GLU A 311 10.29 26.79 -10.41
C GLU A 311 11.12 25.51 -10.35
N TYR A 312 10.67 24.48 -9.62
CA TYR A 312 11.35 23.19 -9.62
C TYR A 312 11.41 22.56 -11.00
N PHE A 313 10.30 22.63 -11.74
CA PHE A 313 10.25 22.17 -13.13
C PHE A 313 11.23 22.97 -14.01
N GLN A 314 11.17 24.31 -13.98
CA GLN A 314 12.03 25.20 -14.75
C GLN A 314 13.52 24.94 -14.49
N ARG A 315 13.90 24.76 -13.23
CA ARG A 315 15.29 24.44 -12.84
C ARG A 315 15.82 23.13 -13.43
N CYS A 316 14.93 22.13 -13.61
CA CYS A 316 15.34 20.82 -14.11
C CYS A 316 15.29 20.71 -15.62
N PHE A 317 14.32 21.35 -16.27
CA PHE A 317 14.11 21.24 -17.71
C PHE A 317 14.58 22.47 -18.50
N ASN A 318 14.86 23.59 -17.81
CA ASN A 318 15.22 24.86 -18.44
C ASN A 318 14.16 25.35 -19.45
N ILE A 319 12.88 25.06 -19.16
CA ILE A 319 11.72 25.40 -19.97
C ILE A 319 10.69 26.10 -19.06
N ASP A 320 10.16 27.22 -19.50
CA ASP A 320 9.03 27.87 -18.81
C ASP A 320 7.73 27.13 -19.11
N LEU A 321 6.95 26.87 -18.07
CA LEU A 321 5.61 26.32 -18.25
C LEU A 321 4.75 27.40 -18.93
N LYS A 322 4.17 27.08 -20.09
CA LYS A 322 3.32 27.99 -20.81
C LYS A 322 2.12 28.40 -19.93
N GLU A 323 1.88 29.70 -19.78
CA GLU A 323 0.74 30.26 -19.03
C GLU A 323 -0.64 29.78 -19.52
N SER A 324 -0.72 29.17 -20.71
CA SER A 324 -1.95 28.84 -21.40
C SER A 324 -2.86 27.83 -20.67
N ALA A 325 -2.34 27.07 -19.71
CA ALA A 325 -3.19 26.10 -18.99
C ALA A 325 -3.99 26.73 -17.84
N SER A 326 -3.52 27.82 -17.24
CA SER A 326 -4.27 28.55 -16.22
C SER A 326 -5.41 29.40 -16.82
N ASN A 327 -5.26 29.88 -18.05
CA ASN A 327 -6.27 30.69 -18.73
C ASN A 327 -7.45 29.87 -19.31
N LEU A 328 -7.26 28.55 -19.57
CA LEU A 328 -8.33 27.69 -20.04
C LEU A 328 -9.33 27.29 -18.93
N ILE A 329 -8.91 27.37 -17.66
CA ILE A 329 -9.78 27.04 -16.51
C ILE A 329 -10.55 28.27 -16.01
N MET A 330 -10.07 29.46 -16.27
CA MET A 330 -10.71 30.72 -15.82
C MET A 330 -11.76 31.32 -16.78
N GLY A 331 -12.09 30.62 -17.86
CA GLY A 331 -13.27 30.98 -18.70
C GLY A 331 -13.30 32.45 -19.15
N ARG A 332 -12.24 32.97 -19.74
CA ARG A 332 -12.23 34.27 -20.41
C ARG A 332 -11.56 34.16 -21.78
#